data_55cf26c30fa597a86302fd5ef7321e91
#
_entry.id   55cf26c30fa597a86302fd5ef7321e91
#
_cell.length_a   1.000
_cell.length_b   1.000
_cell.length_c   1.000
_cell.angle_alpha   90.00
_cell.angle_beta   90.00
_cell.angle_gamma   90.00
#
_symmetry.space_group_name_H-M   'P 1'
#
loop_
_entity.id
_entity.type
_entity.pdbx_description
1 polymer ?
#
loop_
_entity_poly.entity_id
_entity_poly.type
_entity_poly.pdbx_seq_one_letter_code
_entity_poly.pdbx_strand_id
1 'polypeptide(L)'
;MKNTLKFSLRNLTRQKRRNAILAIAIAFGFFVVTAIDGLTSGMVSNFEDMITQFTGGTVLIAGYEKPAVPEGEKSKLVGIIRDRNYIQNLINENAIDYKYCSRFTMAGGQLIFNGKKAMTAVYGRDLSEKELLSSFQYVSGGKENLDDPNALIISDKIAESLNLQVGDSVVFTTETIYGQSNVADFNIAAITKSTSLVNTMQAYAHIETINSLVEIPEGGYTTFTIHLNNKNKQDKVANKIEELIRNDGINVSSRVQAFKTNPQNPGKGIDKQFTSDDYQWDGVKYAVETLNDEIPAIKTVLNVVHIVTTDILIVILLIVMVGVSNSYRMVLLERIKEIGTMRALGMTSRDTKRVFTNEAIILCLIGAVAGFILSLIVMGIVHLIPITNDSLQFFLKGGHFSFKLSLPVIILQYALLIILTSFAVSGSAKKASSMSPASALR
;
A
#
# COMPACT_ATOMS: atom_id res chain seq x y z
N MET A 1 33.75 -5.41 29.33
CA MET A 1 32.43 -5.64 28.71
C MET A 1 32.02 -7.12 28.63
N LYS A 2 32.87 -8.06 28.13
CA LYS A 2 32.49 -9.50 28.07
C LYS A 2 32.09 -10.12 29.41
N ASN A 3 32.76 -9.75 30.52
CA ASN A 3 32.48 -10.29 31.84
C ASN A 3 31.16 -9.83 32.47
N THR A 4 30.73 -8.56 32.20
CA THR A 4 29.47 -8.03 32.72
C THR A 4 28.27 -8.71 32.07
N LEU A 5 28.34 -9.00 30.77
CA LEU A 5 27.27 -9.67 30.02
C LEU A 5 27.06 -11.12 30.50
N LYS A 6 28.15 -11.84 30.70
CA LYS A 6 28.12 -13.24 31.21
C LYS A 6 27.57 -13.31 32.65
N PHE A 7 27.85 -12.29 33.45
CA PHE A 7 27.35 -12.15 34.81
C PHE A 7 25.82 -11.85 34.79
N SER A 8 25.37 -10.96 33.92
CA SER A 8 23.95 -10.64 33.77
C SER A 8 23.12 -11.85 33.31
N LEU A 9 23.61 -12.62 32.35
CA LEU A 9 22.95 -13.88 31.93
C LEU A 9 22.83 -14.91 33.04
N ARG A 10 23.89 -15.09 33.86
CA ARG A 10 23.88 -16.03 35.00
C ARG A 10 22.91 -15.59 36.09
N ASN A 11 22.72 -14.30 36.27
CA ASN A 11 21.77 -13.74 37.22
C ASN A 11 20.31 -13.99 36.82
N LEU A 12 19.98 -13.94 35.54
CA LEU A 12 18.63 -14.21 35.04
C LEU A 12 18.15 -15.63 35.37
N THR A 13 19.04 -16.58 35.42
CA THR A 13 18.71 -17.99 35.75
C THR A 13 18.41 -18.24 37.22
N ARG A 14 18.78 -17.33 38.14
CA ARG A 14 18.56 -17.52 39.61
C ARG A 14 17.11 -17.23 40.02
N GLN A 15 16.40 -16.31 39.32
CA GLN A 15 15.02 -15.90 39.65
C GLN A 15 14.06 -16.25 38.52
N LYS A 16 14.04 -17.51 38.08
CA LYS A 16 13.33 -17.98 36.90
C LYS A 16 11.84 -17.57 36.82
N ARG A 17 11.09 -17.77 37.93
CA ARG A 17 9.63 -17.52 37.92
C ARG A 17 9.30 -16.07 37.67
N ARG A 18 9.98 -15.12 38.32
CA ARG A 18 9.71 -13.69 38.19
C ARG A 18 10.18 -13.14 36.83
N ASN A 19 11.38 -13.54 36.44
CA ASN A 19 11.92 -13.16 35.13
C ASN A 19 11.04 -13.70 33.99
N ALA A 20 10.45 -14.90 34.15
CA ALA A 20 9.49 -15.45 33.20
C ALA A 20 8.21 -14.62 33.11
N ILE A 21 7.64 -14.21 34.25
CA ILE A 21 6.43 -13.35 34.25
C ILE A 21 6.71 -12.04 33.55
N LEU A 22 7.84 -11.40 33.81
CA LEU A 22 8.28 -10.19 33.14
C LEU A 22 8.50 -10.38 31.65
N ALA A 23 9.19 -11.45 31.27
CA ALA A 23 9.43 -11.81 29.88
C ALA A 23 8.12 -12.05 29.13
N ILE A 24 7.14 -12.73 29.76
CA ILE A 24 5.81 -12.96 29.20
C ILE A 24 5.06 -11.63 28.99
N ALA A 25 5.09 -10.73 29.98
CA ALA A 25 4.45 -9.41 29.85
C ALA A 25 5.05 -8.59 28.70
N ILE A 26 6.39 -8.59 28.57
CA ILE A 26 7.09 -7.92 27.47
C ILE A 26 6.77 -8.61 26.14
N ALA A 27 6.76 -9.95 26.11
CA ALA A 27 6.43 -10.73 24.94
C ALA A 27 5.01 -10.43 24.45
N PHE A 28 4.04 -10.33 25.36
CA PHE A 28 2.68 -9.98 25.02
C PHE A 28 2.59 -8.56 24.44
N GLY A 29 3.22 -7.56 25.08
CA GLY A 29 3.26 -6.20 24.57
C GLY A 29 3.89 -6.12 23.17
N PHE A 30 5.03 -6.78 22.97
CA PHE A 30 5.73 -6.79 21.68
C PHE A 30 4.94 -7.56 20.61
N PHE A 31 4.28 -8.66 20.99
CA PHE A 31 3.34 -9.39 20.13
C PHE A 31 2.23 -8.47 19.61
N VAL A 32 1.54 -7.75 20.50
CA VAL A 32 0.43 -6.87 20.13
C VAL A 32 0.91 -5.76 19.18
N VAL A 33 2.04 -5.11 19.51
CA VAL A 33 2.64 -4.05 18.69
C VAL A 33 2.97 -4.58 17.29
N THR A 34 3.66 -5.71 17.19
CA THR A 34 4.07 -6.29 15.90
C THR A 34 2.86 -6.80 15.09
N ALA A 35 1.86 -7.36 15.76
CA ALA A 35 0.66 -7.86 15.11
C ALA A 35 -0.19 -6.72 14.51
N ILE A 36 -0.38 -5.63 15.25
CA ILE A 36 -1.12 -4.45 14.77
C ILE A 36 -0.36 -3.80 13.61
N ASP A 37 0.97 -3.60 13.74
CA ASP A 37 1.78 -3.01 12.68
C ASP A 37 1.76 -3.87 11.40
N GLY A 38 1.95 -5.18 11.53
CA GLY A 38 1.90 -6.11 10.41
C GLY A 38 0.54 -6.15 9.71
N LEU A 39 -0.55 -6.14 10.47
CA LEU A 39 -1.90 -6.09 9.95
C LEU A 39 -2.15 -4.77 9.19
N THR A 40 -1.87 -3.63 9.82
CA THR A 40 -2.07 -2.31 9.23
C THR A 40 -1.25 -2.13 7.96
N SER A 41 0.03 -2.50 7.99
CA SER A 41 0.91 -2.44 6.82
C SER A 41 0.45 -3.38 5.70
N GLY A 42 -0.11 -4.54 6.05
CA GLY A 42 -0.73 -5.47 5.11
C GLY A 42 -1.97 -4.87 4.45
N MET A 43 -2.88 -4.29 5.24
CA MET A 43 -4.09 -3.63 4.75
C MET A 43 -3.76 -2.47 3.81
N VAL A 44 -2.82 -1.59 4.20
CA VAL A 44 -2.34 -0.48 3.35
C VAL A 44 -1.77 -0.99 2.04
N SER A 45 -0.92 -2.02 2.10
CA SER A 45 -0.33 -2.61 0.88
C SER A 45 -1.39 -3.22 -0.05
N ASN A 46 -2.40 -3.91 0.50
CA ASN A 46 -3.49 -4.47 -0.30
C ASN A 46 -4.30 -3.39 -0.97
N PHE A 47 -4.56 -2.31 -0.24
CA PHE A 47 -5.29 -1.18 -0.77
C PHE A 47 -4.52 -0.49 -1.91
N GLU A 48 -3.21 -0.26 -1.75
CA GLU A 48 -2.35 0.26 -2.81
C GLU A 48 -2.31 -0.67 -4.03
N ASP A 49 -2.27 -1.99 -3.82
CA ASP A 49 -2.29 -2.98 -4.90
C ASP A 49 -3.64 -2.95 -5.64
N MET A 50 -4.74 -2.86 -4.91
CA MET A 50 -6.10 -2.75 -5.47
C MET A 50 -6.22 -1.51 -6.36
N ILE A 51 -5.75 -0.36 -5.89
CA ILE A 51 -5.79 0.88 -6.65
C ILE A 51 -4.86 0.81 -7.88
N THR A 52 -3.66 0.26 -7.72
CA THR A 52 -2.73 0.07 -8.85
C THR A 52 -3.36 -0.82 -9.95
N GLN A 53 -4.17 -1.82 -9.57
CA GLN A 53 -4.94 -2.62 -10.53
C GLN A 53 -6.05 -1.81 -11.20
N PHE A 54 -6.74 -0.97 -10.43
CA PHE A 54 -7.80 -0.10 -10.95
C PHE A 54 -7.28 0.93 -11.95
N THR A 55 -6.20 1.63 -11.61
CA THR A 55 -5.59 2.65 -12.47
C THR A 55 -4.74 2.05 -13.59
N GLY A 56 -4.49 0.74 -13.56
CA GLY A 56 -3.66 0.05 -14.54
C GLY A 56 -2.16 0.32 -14.43
N GLY A 57 -1.68 1.03 -13.41
CA GLY A 57 -0.26 1.34 -13.24
C GLY A 57 0.05 2.24 -12.04
N THR A 58 1.32 2.52 -11.81
CA THR A 58 1.80 3.43 -10.76
C THR A 58 2.03 4.85 -11.26
N VAL A 59 2.33 5.01 -12.55
CA VAL A 59 2.38 6.29 -13.27
C VAL A 59 1.43 6.18 -14.45
N LEU A 60 0.56 7.15 -14.59
CA LEU A 60 -0.45 7.25 -15.64
C LEU A 60 -0.12 8.45 -16.53
N ILE A 61 -0.26 8.25 -17.82
CA ILE A 61 -0.09 9.31 -18.81
C ILE A 61 -1.34 9.31 -19.67
N ALA A 62 -2.14 10.38 -19.54
CA ALA A 62 -3.31 10.61 -20.35
C ALA A 62 -3.04 11.75 -21.36
N GLY A 63 -3.64 11.68 -22.52
CA GLY A 63 -3.60 12.75 -23.51
C GLY A 63 -4.97 13.37 -23.68
N TYR A 64 -5.01 14.69 -23.89
CA TYR A 64 -6.25 15.42 -24.09
C TYR A 64 -6.14 16.42 -25.25
N GLU A 65 -7.19 16.47 -26.06
CA GLU A 65 -7.37 17.45 -27.12
C GLU A 65 -8.60 18.32 -26.85
N LYS A 66 -8.55 19.56 -27.25
CA LYS A 66 -9.74 20.43 -27.35
C LYS A 66 -10.13 20.54 -28.83
N PRO A 67 -11.18 19.82 -29.28
CA PRO A 67 -11.66 19.99 -30.68
C PRO A 67 -12.07 21.44 -30.94
N ALA A 68 -11.80 21.94 -32.15
CA ALA A 68 -12.31 23.21 -32.56
C ALA A 68 -13.84 23.16 -32.60
N VAL A 69 -14.50 24.09 -31.92
CA VAL A 69 -15.96 24.25 -31.92
C VAL A 69 -16.35 25.63 -32.46
N PRO A 70 -17.57 25.81 -32.99
CA PRO A 70 -18.07 27.11 -33.42
C PRO A 70 -17.98 28.16 -32.32
N GLU A 71 -17.82 29.42 -32.72
CA GLU A 71 -17.73 30.56 -31.81
C GLU A 71 -18.97 30.65 -30.91
N GLY A 72 -18.77 30.60 -29.58
CA GLY A 72 -19.83 30.60 -28.55
C GLY A 72 -20.16 29.24 -27.95
N GLU A 73 -19.64 28.14 -28.47
CA GLU A 73 -19.77 26.81 -27.86
C GLU A 73 -18.53 26.45 -27.02
N LYS A 74 -18.75 25.73 -25.91
CA LYS A 74 -17.62 25.21 -25.11
C LYS A 74 -17.09 23.94 -25.75
N SER A 75 -15.81 23.92 -26.06
CA SER A 75 -15.13 22.70 -26.51
C SER A 75 -15.14 21.62 -25.40
N LYS A 76 -15.63 20.43 -25.73
CA LYS A 76 -15.54 19.27 -24.84
C LYS A 76 -14.12 18.71 -24.91
N LEU A 77 -13.51 18.51 -23.76
CA LEU A 77 -12.21 17.87 -23.66
C LEU A 77 -12.31 16.41 -24.10
N VAL A 78 -11.46 16.01 -25.05
CA VAL A 78 -11.41 14.67 -25.61
C VAL A 78 -10.16 13.96 -25.12
N GLY A 79 -10.34 12.83 -24.43
CA GLY A 79 -9.23 12.00 -23.98
C GLY A 79 -8.68 11.16 -25.11
N ILE A 80 -7.47 11.45 -25.60
CA ILE A 80 -6.85 10.73 -26.70
C ILE A 80 -5.32 10.91 -26.74
N ILE A 81 -4.61 9.84 -27.02
CA ILE A 81 -3.19 9.82 -27.44
C ILE A 81 -3.16 9.20 -28.84
N ARG A 82 -2.75 9.96 -29.85
CA ARG A 82 -2.76 9.52 -31.26
C ARG A 82 -1.54 8.72 -31.64
N ASP A 83 -0.36 9.12 -31.15
CA ASP A 83 0.89 8.41 -31.43
C ASP A 83 1.04 7.20 -30.52
N ARG A 84 0.89 6.03 -31.14
CA ARG A 84 0.96 4.74 -30.45
C ARG A 84 2.28 4.53 -29.71
N ASN A 85 3.39 5.01 -30.24
CA ASN A 85 4.73 4.64 -29.79
C ASN A 85 5.47 5.76 -29.06
N TYR A 86 4.99 7.01 -29.12
CA TYR A 86 5.68 8.15 -28.55
C TYR A 86 6.11 7.94 -27.10
N ILE A 87 5.17 7.63 -26.22
CA ILE A 87 5.48 7.46 -24.79
C ILE A 87 6.39 6.25 -24.55
N GLN A 88 6.17 5.15 -25.28
CA GLN A 88 7.00 3.95 -25.15
C GLN A 88 8.46 4.23 -25.58
N ASN A 89 8.66 4.96 -26.66
CA ASN A 89 9.99 5.37 -27.14
C ASN A 89 10.67 6.30 -26.14
N LEU A 90 9.93 7.30 -25.64
CA LEU A 90 10.43 8.23 -24.63
C LEU A 90 10.95 7.50 -23.37
N ILE A 91 10.24 6.49 -22.91
CA ILE A 91 10.62 5.68 -21.73
C ILE A 91 11.87 4.86 -22.03
N ASN A 92 11.92 4.21 -23.18
CA ASN A 92 13.04 3.33 -23.58
C ASN A 92 14.33 4.11 -23.81
N GLU A 93 14.27 5.24 -24.52
CA GLU A 93 15.41 6.10 -24.82
C GLU A 93 16.03 6.72 -23.56
N ASN A 94 15.20 6.97 -22.53
CA ASN A 94 15.65 7.60 -21.29
C ASN A 94 15.92 6.60 -20.16
N ALA A 95 15.96 5.29 -20.47
CA ALA A 95 16.28 4.21 -19.53
C ALA A 95 15.49 4.29 -18.20
N ILE A 96 14.18 4.54 -18.29
CA ILE A 96 13.30 4.53 -17.12
C ILE A 96 13.11 3.08 -16.66
N ASP A 97 13.39 2.81 -15.39
CA ASP A 97 13.25 1.48 -14.79
C ASP A 97 11.77 1.15 -14.52
N TYR A 98 11.23 0.19 -15.24
CA TYR A 98 9.85 -0.26 -15.08
C TYR A 98 9.75 -1.81 -15.14
N LYS A 99 8.67 -2.33 -14.63
CA LYS A 99 8.36 -3.76 -14.71
C LYS A 99 7.68 -4.10 -16.04
N TYR A 100 6.62 -3.38 -16.38
CA TYR A 100 5.93 -3.43 -17.66
C TYR A 100 5.14 -2.14 -17.89
N CYS A 101 4.78 -1.89 -19.13
CA CYS A 101 3.91 -0.80 -19.55
C CYS A 101 2.67 -1.38 -20.22
N SER A 102 1.57 -0.66 -20.18
CA SER A 102 0.36 -1.04 -20.85
C SER A 102 -0.40 0.18 -21.38
N ARG A 103 -1.20 -0.05 -22.39
CA ARG A 103 -2.09 0.95 -23.00
C ARG A 103 -3.52 0.49 -22.86
N PHE A 104 -4.41 1.43 -22.59
CA PHE A 104 -5.82 1.10 -22.58
C PHE A 104 -6.71 2.29 -23.01
N THR A 105 -7.90 1.95 -23.47
CA THR A 105 -9.02 2.87 -23.65
C THR A 105 -10.13 2.44 -22.71
N MET A 106 -10.63 3.35 -21.87
CA MET A 106 -11.73 3.06 -20.97
C MET A 106 -13.02 3.64 -21.53
N ALA A 107 -14.06 2.79 -21.67
CA ALA A 107 -15.41 3.17 -22.01
C ALA A 107 -16.36 2.90 -20.84
N GLY A 108 -16.94 3.95 -20.27
CA GLY A 108 -17.99 3.83 -19.26
C GLY A 108 -19.34 3.64 -19.91
N GLY A 109 -20.17 2.71 -19.41
CA GLY A 109 -21.45 2.45 -20.04
C GLY A 109 -22.31 1.44 -19.30
N GLN A 110 -23.24 0.82 -20.03
CA GLN A 110 -24.15 -0.19 -19.50
C GLN A 110 -24.11 -1.46 -20.35
N LEU A 111 -23.94 -2.61 -19.69
CA LEU A 111 -24.23 -3.91 -20.27
C LEU A 111 -25.71 -4.23 -20.13
N ILE A 112 -26.33 -4.67 -21.23
CA ILE A 112 -27.77 -4.97 -21.29
C ILE A 112 -27.96 -6.39 -21.78
N PHE A 113 -28.68 -7.18 -20.99
CA PHE A 113 -29.02 -8.56 -21.31
C PHE A 113 -30.39 -8.94 -20.78
N ASN A 114 -31.25 -9.45 -21.64
CA ASN A 114 -32.62 -9.88 -21.29
C ASN A 114 -33.41 -8.85 -20.45
N GLY A 115 -33.30 -7.56 -20.80
CA GLY A 115 -33.98 -6.46 -20.13
C GLY A 115 -33.33 -6.00 -18.82
N LYS A 116 -32.31 -6.71 -18.31
CA LYS A 116 -31.51 -6.26 -17.17
C LYS A 116 -30.37 -5.36 -17.64
N LYS A 117 -29.91 -4.47 -16.75
CA LYS A 117 -28.82 -3.52 -17.02
C LYS A 117 -27.82 -3.51 -15.88
N ALA A 118 -26.53 -3.46 -16.18
CA ALA A 118 -25.46 -3.27 -15.22
C ALA A 118 -24.52 -2.16 -15.68
N MET A 119 -24.23 -1.19 -14.81
CA MET A 119 -23.21 -0.18 -15.05
C MET A 119 -21.85 -0.86 -15.07
N THR A 120 -21.04 -0.57 -16.11
CA THR A 120 -19.77 -1.27 -16.33
C THR A 120 -18.76 -0.29 -16.95
N ALA A 121 -17.51 -0.36 -16.49
CA ALA A 121 -16.39 0.24 -17.16
C ALA A 121 -15.69 -0.87 -17.99
N VAL A 122 -15.71 -0.75 -19.31
CA VAL A 122 -15.01 -1.67 -20.21
C VAL A 122 -13.65 -1.07 -20.55
N TYR A 123 -12.61 -1.85 -20.21
CA TYR A 123 -11.22 -1.53 -20.52
C TYR A 123 -10.81 -2.23 -21.80
N GLY A 124 -10.66 -1.45 -22.87
CA GLY A 124 -10.04 -1.92 -24.10
C GLY A 124 -8.54 -2.10 -23.90
N ARG A 125 -8.05 -3.34 -23.91
CA ARG A 125 -6.66 -3.72 -23.68
C ARG A 125 -6.17 -4.69 -24.75
N ASP A 126 -4.87 -4.87 -24.81
CA ASP A 126 -4.29 -5.99 -25.56
C ASP A 126 -4.52 -7.27 -24.75
N LEU A 127 -5.50 -8.08 -25.17
CA LEU A 127 -5.84 -9.34 -24.51
C LEU A 127 -4.78 -10.45 -24.72
N SER A 128 -3.66 -10.16 -25.40
CA SER A 128 -2.49 -11.03 -25.47
C SER A 128 -1.45 -10.76 -24.38
N GLU A 129 -1.59 -9.65 -23.61
CA GLU A 129 -0.66 -9.28 -22.54
C GLU A 129 -0.63 -10.36 -21.45
N LYS A 130 0.53 -11.03 -21.27
CA LYS A 130 0.69 -12.09 -20.26
C LYS A 130 0.44 -11.59 -18.83
N GLU A 131 0.89 -10.38 -18.54
CA GLU A 131 0.73 -9.71 -17.24
C GLU A 131 -0.73 -9.52 -16.89
N LEU A 132 -1.54 -9.06 -17.84
CA LEU A 132 -2.98 -8.91 -17.70
C LEU A 132 -3.64 -10.26 -17.45
N LEU A 133 -3.43 -11.22 -18.36
CA LEU A 133 -4.07 -12.53 -18.29
C LEU A 133 -3.66 -13.35 -17.06
N SER A 134 -2.44 -13.16 -16.56
CA SER A 134 -1.98 -13.81 -15.32
C SER A 134 -2.58 -13.23 -14.06
N SER A 135 -3.14 -12.01 -14.12
CA SER A 135 -3.79 -11.36 -12.99
C SER A 135 -5.23 -11.86 -12.75
N PHE A 136 -5.84 -12.51 -13.75
CA PHE A 136 -7.19 -13.01 -13.67
C PHE A 136 -7.29 -14.37 -12.97
N GLN A 137 -8.27 -14.49 -12.08
CA GLN A 137 -8.72 -15.77 -11.55
C GLN A 137 -10.00 -16.17 -12.30
N TYR A 138 -9.89 -17.09 -13.24
CA TYR A 138 -11.02 -17.54 -14.05
C TYR A 138 -11.98 -18.40 -13.22
N VAL A 139 -13.26 -18.06 -13.28
CA VAL A 139 -14.37 -18.84 -12.71
C VAL A 139 -14.96 -19.74 -13.78
N SER A 140 -15.10 -19.22 -15.01
CA SER A 140 -15.60 -19.96 -16.18
C SER A 140 -15.01 -19.35 -17.45
N GLY A 141 -14.86 -20.17 -18.49
CA GLY A 141 -14.14 -19.78 -19.69
C GLY A 141 -12.63 -19.67 -19.46
N GLY A 142 -11.93 -19.05 -20.40
CA GLY A 142 -10.48 -18.91 -20.33
C GLY A 142 -9.89 -18.20 -21.54
N LYS A 143 -8.60 -18.43 -21.79
CA LYS A 143 -7.85 -17.78 -22.88
C LYS A 143 -8.28 -18.23 -24.28
N GLU A 144 -8.97 -19.36 -24.38
CA GLU A 144 -9.30 -20.03 -25.63
C GLU A 144 -10.30 -19.25 -26.50
N ASN A 145 -11.10 -18.36 -25.85
CA ASN A 145 -12.13 -17.60 -26.53
C ASN A 145 -11.76 -16.12 -26.73
N LEU A 146 -10.51 -15.75 -26.47
CA LEU A 146 -10.06 -14.35 -26.53
C LEU A 146 -9.65 -13.88 -27.92
N ASP A 147 -9.57 -14.78 -28.89
CA ASP A 147 -9.24 -14.42 -30.29
C ASP A 147 -10.42 -13.76 -31.04
N ASP A 148 -11.64 -13.87 -30.50
CA ASP A 148 -12.81 -13.15 -31.03
C ASP A 148 -12.65 -11.64 -30.82
N PRO A 149 -12.69 -10.80 -31.88
CA PRO A 149 -12.62 -9.35 -31.73
C PRO A 149 -13.67 -8.75 -30.78
N ASN A 150 -14.81 -9.41 -30.62
CA ASN A 150 -15.90 -9.03 -29.72
C ASN A 150 -15.86 -9.77 -28.38
N ALA A 151 -14.75 -10.42 -28.05
CA ALA A 151 -14.58 -11.10 -26.77
C ALA A 151 -14.67 -10.11 -25.60
N LEU A 152 -15.47 -10.48 -24.59
CA LEU A 152 -15.61 -9.73 -23.35
C LEU A 152 -15.31 -10.61 -22.14
N ILE A 153 -14.38 -10.16 -21.30
CA ILE A 153 -14.11 -10.73 -19.99
C ILE A 153 -14.88 -9.92 -18.97
N ILE A 154 -15.74 -10.54 -18.17
CA ILE A 154 -16.55 -9.87 -17.14
C ILE A 154 -16.23 -10.42 -15.74
N SER A 155 -16.61 -9.66 -14.73
CA SER A 155 -16.56 -10.13 -13.34
C SER A 155 -17.70 -11.10 -13.04
N ASP A 156 -17.50 -11.97 -12.04
CA ASP A 156 -18.54 -12.84 -11.49
C ASP A 156 -19.75 -12.04 -11.00
N LYS A 157 -19.54 -10.84 -10.46
CA LYS A 157 -20.62 -9.95 -9.98
C LYS A 157 -21.47 -9.38 -11.13
N ILE A 158 -20.85 -9.01 -12.24
CA ILE A 158 -21.59 -8.63 -13.46
C ILE A 158 -22.38 -9.84 -13.97
N ALA A 159 -21.73 -11.01 -14.07
CA ALA A 159 -22.37 -12.24 -14.51
C ALA A 159 -23.57 -12.62 -13.64
N GLU A 160 -23.45 -12.59 -12.31
CA GLU A 160 -24.55 -12.83 -11.36
C GLU A 160 -25.70 -11.83 -11.54
N SER A 161 -25.39 -10.52 -11.65
CA SER A 161 -26.41 -9.47 -11.75
C SER A 161 -27.27 -9.56 -13.00
N LEU A 162 -26.63 -9.90 -14.12
CA LEU A 162 -27.30 -10.05 -15.43
C LEU A 162 -27.74 -11.48 -15.74
N ASN A 163 -27.29 -12.46 -14.96
CA ASN A 163 -27.48 -13.90 -15.18
C ASN A 163 -26.84 -14.36 -16.51
N LEU A 164 -25.56 -13.96 -16.72
CA LEU A 164 -24.76 -14.25 -17.90
C LEU A 164 -23.91 -15.52 -17.72
N GLN A 165 -23.71 -16.24 -18.81
CA GLN A 165 -22.81 -17.38 -18.91
C GLN A 165 -21.79 -17.15 -20.05
N VAL A 166 -20.69 -17.93 -20.05
CA VAL A 166 -19.73 -17.91 -21.16
C VAL A 166 -20.43 -18.38 -22.43
N GLY A 167 -20.26 -17.65 -23.51
CA GLY A 167 -20.91 -17.85 -24.80
C GLY A 167 -22.16 -17.00 -25.03
N ASP A 168 -22.69 -16.34 -23.99
CA ASP A 168 -23.81 -15.40 -24.18
C ASP A 168 -23.34 -14.15 -24.95
N SER A 169 -24.23 -13.58 -25.77
CA SER A 169 -24.03 -12.28 -26.42
C SER A 169 -24.76 -11.18 -25.66
N VAL A 170 -24.04 -10.10 -25.33
CA VAL A 170 -24.51 -8.98 -24.52
C VAL A 170 -24.33 -7.66 -25.25
N VAL A 171 -25.28 -6.76 -25.11
CA VAL A 171 -25.22 -5.42 -25.70
C VAL A 171 -24.51 -4.46 -24.73
N PHE A 172 -23.49 -3.75 -25.20
CA PHE A 172 -22.85 -2.66 -24.45
C PHE A 172 -23.18 -1.32 -25.07
N THR A 173 -23.69 -0.39 -24.28
CA THR A 173 -24.00 0.98 -24.68
C THR A 173 -23.05 1.94 -23.98
N THR A 174 -22.45 2.86 -24.74
CA THR A 174 -21.51 3.87 -24.25
C THR A 174 -21.65 5.17 -25.00
N GLU A 175 -20.91 6.20 -24.60
CA GLU A 175 -20.75 7.44 -25.36
C GLU A 175 -19.40 7.44 -26.08
N THR A 176 -19.38 7.98 -27.29
CA THR A 176 -18.14 8.25 -28.03
C THR A 176 -17.33 9.36 -27.34
N ILE A 177 -16.06 9.54 -27.73
CA ILE A 177 -15.24 10.66 -27.21
C ILE A 177 -15.84 12.03 -27.55
N TYR A 178 -16.72 12.11 -28.54
CA TYR A 178 -17.44 13.34 -28.92
C TYR A 178 -18.81 13.47 -28.23
N GLY A 179 -19.23 12.49 -27.43
CA GLY A 179 -20.48 12.54 -26.66
C GLY A 179 -21.70 12.00 -27.36
N GLN A 180 -21.55 11.31 -28.48
CA GLN A 180 -22.63 10.60 -29.16
C GLN A 180 -22.83 9.22 -28.51
N SER A 181 -24.08 8.76 -28.43
CA SER A 181 -24.36 7.41 -27.95
C SER A 181 -24.02 6.38 -29.03
N ASN A 182 -23.32 5.33 -28.65
CA ASN A 182 -22.97 4.22 -29.52
C ASN A 182 -23.22 2.87 -28.83
N VAL A 183 -23.32 1.80 -29.61
CA VAL A 183 -23.68 0.46 -29.15
C VAL A 183 -22.90 -0.60 -29.90
N ALA A 184 -22.50 -1.66 -29.19
CA ALA A 184 -21.92 -2.84 -29.80
C ALA A 184 -22.32 -4.12 -29.05
N ASP A 185 -22.31 -5.23 -29.78
CA ASP A 185 -22.51 -6.56 -29.22
C ASP A 185 -21.18 -7.20 -28.86
N PHE A 186 -21.13 -7.82 -27.69
CA PHE A 186 -19.97 -8.54 -27.18
C PHE A 186 -20.34 -9.96 -26.80
N ASN A 187 -19.40 -10.89 -26.97
CA ASN A 187 -19.52 -12.28 -26.58
C ASN A 187 -18.77 -12.54 -25.28
N ILE A 188 -19.43 -13.12 -24.28
CA ILE A 188 -18.79 -13.44 -23.00
C ILE A 188 -17.77 -14.55 -23.20
N ALA A 189 -16.50 -14.21 -23.24
CA ALA A 189 -15.39 -15.13 -23.42
C ALA A 189 -14.93 -15.79 -22.12
N ALA A 190 -14.96 -15.01 -21.02
CA ALA A 190 -14.56 -15.52 -19.71
C ALA A 190 -15.24 -14.73 -18.58
N ILE A 191 -15.44 -15.41 -17.45
CA ILE A 191 -15.90 -14.84 -16.21
C ILE A 191 -14.76 -14.96 -15.18
N THR A 192 -14.37 -13.83 -14.57
CA THR A 192 -13.28 -13.76 -13.61
C THR A 192 -13.82 -13.47 -12.21
N LYS A 193 -13.13 -13.99 -11.20
CA LYS A 193 -13.48 -13.77 -9.80
C LYS A 193 -13.17 -12.32 -9.40
N SER A 194 -14.16 -11.67 -8.80
CA SER A 194 -13.96 -10.35 -8.18
C SER A 194 -13.14 -10.50 -6.91
N THR A 195 -11.92 -9.97 -6.93
CA THR A 195 -11.01 -10.01 -5.79
C THR A 195 -11.03 -8.70 -4.98
N SER A 196 -11.72 -7.68 -5.50
CA SER A 196 -11.88 -6.37 -4.87
C SER A 196 -13.18 -5.72 -5.32
N LEU A 197 -13.70 -4.75 -4.56
CA LEU A 197 -14.90 -4.00 -4.94
C LEU A 197 -14.75 -3.26 -6.28
N VAL A 198 -13.54 -2.87 -6.62
CA VAL A 198 -13.26 -2.15 -7.86
C VAL A 198 -13.44 -3.07 -9.06
N ASN A 199 -13.00 -4.32 -8.97
CA ASN A 199 -13.11 -5.28 -10.06
C ASN A 199 -14.54 -5.75 -10.31
N THR A 200 -15.48 -5.45 -9.39
CA THR A 200 -16.89 -5.88 -9.55
C THR A 200 -17.58 -5.24 -10.74
N MET A 201 -17.16 -4.03 -11.13
CA MET A 201 -17.76 -3.25 -12.23
C MET A 201 -16.87 -3.18 -13.47
N GLN A 202 -15.75 -3.90 -13.50
CA GLN A 202 -14.83 -3.88 -14.62
C GLN A 202 -15.10 -5.04 -15.58
N ALA A 203 -14.96 -4.72 -16.87
CA ALA A 203 -14.90 -5.69 -17.95
C ALA A 203 -13.70 -5.37 -18.87
N TYR A 204 -13.24 -6.35 -19.63
CA TYR A 204 -12.09 -6.20 -20.51
C TYR A 204 -12.42 -6.71 -21.90
N ALA A 205 -12.07 -5.93 -22.93
CA ALA A 205 -12.25 -6.26 -24.33
C ALA A 205 -11.01 -5.89 -25.14
N HIS A 206 -10.98 -6.24 -26.42
CA HIS A 206 -9.92 -5.80 -27.32
C HIS A 206 -9.90 -4.29 -27.48
N ILE A 207 -8.70 -3.69 -27.41
CA ILE A 207 -8.52 -2.24 -27.48
C ILE A 207 -9.06 -1.65 -28.81
N GLU A 208 -8.84 -2.36 -29.92
CA GLU A 208 -9.29 -1.86 -31.24
C GLU A 208 -10.83 -1.88 -31.36
N THR A 209 -11.50 -2.86 -30.73
CA THR A 209 -12.97 -2.91 -30.69
C THR A 209 -13.53 -1.77 -29.86
N ILE A 210 -12.95 -1.49 -28.69
CA ILE A 210 -13.37 -0.36 -27.85
C ILE A 210 -13.03 0.96 -28.53
N ASN A 211 -11.85 1.10 -29.15
CA ASN A 211 -11.48 2.30 -29.90
C ASN A 211 -12.49 2.61 -31.03
N SER A 212 -12.86 1.60 -31.80
CA SER A 212 -13.88 1.74 -32.87
C SER A 212 -15.22 2.17 -32.29
N LEU A 213 -15.63 1.60 -31.14
CA LEU A 213 -16.88 1.92 -30.48
C LEU A 213 -16.93 3.35 -29.95
N VAL A 214 -15.82 3.87 -29.40
CA VAL A 214 -15.74 5.23 -28.87
C VAL A 214 -15.17 6.27 -29.86
N GLU A 215 -14.94 5.87 -31.11
CA GLU A 215 -14.43 6.70 -32.21
C GLU A 215 -13.00 7.23 -31.99
N ILE A 216 -12.14 6.41 -31.39
CA ILE A 216 -10.70 6.65 -31.33
C ILE A 216 -10.06 6.10 -32.60
N PRO A 217 -9.20 6.86 -33.32
CA PRO A 217 -8.49 6.39 -34.49
C PRO A 217 -7.63 5.15 -34.23
N GLU A 218 -7.41 4.36 -35.28
CA GLU A 218 -6.57 3.17 -35.21
C GLU A 218 -5.17 3.48 -34.62
N GLY A 219 -4.74 2.65 -33.68
CA GLY A 219 -3.47 2.82 -32.96
C GLY A 219 -3.51 3.87 -31.84
N GLY A 220 -4.60 4.66 -31.70
CA GLY A 220 -4.79 5.56 -30.59
C GLY A 220 -5.19 4.83 -29.30
N TYR A 221 -5.17 5.55 -28.19
CA TYR A 221 -5.60 5.08 -26.87
C TYR A 221 -5.84 6.27 -25.94
N THR A 222 -6.48 6.08 -24.79
CA THR A 222 -6.71 7.20 -23.85
C THR A 222 -5.63 7.32 -22.80
N THR A 223 -5.07 6.21 -22.35
CA THR A 223 -4.16 6.18 -21.20
C THR A 223 -3.02 5.19 -21.43
N PHE A 224 -1.82 5.66 -21.13
CA PHE A 224 -0.62 4.84 -21.03
C PHE A 224 -0.24 4.67 -19.56
N THR A 225 0.07 3.46 -19.13
CA THR A 225 0.40 3.19 -17.74
C THR A 225 1.75 2.50 -17.62
N ILE A 226 2.46 2.88 -16.54
CA ILE A 226 3.78 2.34 -16.21
C ILE A 226 3.69 1.67 -14.85
N HIS A 227 4.00 0.39 -14.82
CA HIS A 227 4.20 -0.35 -13.58
C HIS A 227 5.67 -0.32 -13.18
N LEU A 228 5.98 0.41 -12.13
CA LEU A 228 7.35 0.53 -11.63
C LEU A 228 7.75 -0.67 -10.77
N ASN A 229 9.02 -1.06 -10.86
CA ASN A 229 9.62 -2.03 -9.93
C ASN A 229 9.59 -1.53 -8.48
N ASN A 230 9.72 -0.22 -8.27
CA ASN A 230 9.66 0.43 -6.95
C ASN A 230 8.65 1.58 -6.97
N LYS A 231 7.47 1.34 -6.37
CA LYS A 231 6.37 2.32 -6.29
C LYS A 231 6.78 3.64 -5.60
N ASN A 232 7.75 3.62 -4.68
CA ASN A 232 8.21 4.83 -4.00
C ASN A 232 8.92 5.83 -4.93
N LYS A 233 9.30 5.42 -6.13
CA LYS A 233 9.93 6.28 -7.15
C LYS A 233 8.92 6.95 -8.08
N GLN A 234 7.62 6.71 -7.93
CA GLN A 234 6.58 7.17 -8.87
C GLN A 234 6.62 8.68 -9.11
N ASP A 235 6.72 9.51 -8.06
CA ASP A 235 6.77 10.96 -8.21
C ASP A 235 8.03 11.43 -8.95
N LYS A 236 9.18 10.79 -8.68
CA LYS A 236 10.43 11.10 -9.39
C LYS A 236 10.35 10.73 -10.87
N VAL A 237 9.76 9.58 -11.17
CA VAL A 237 9.59 9.10 -12.56
C VAL A 237 8.59 9.99 -13.30
N ALA A 238 7.45 10.31 -12.68
CA ALA A 238 6.44 11.18 -13.28
C ALA A 238 6.99 12.57 -13.60
N ASN A 239 7.73 13.18 -12.68
CA ASN A 239 8.38 14.48 -12.92
C ASN A 239 9.42 14.41 -14.05
N LYS A 240 10.18 13.31 -14.14
CA LYS A 240 11.15 13.11 -15.24
C LYS A 240 10.43 13.00 -16.59
N ILE A 241 9.32 12.25 -16.66
CA ILE A 241 8.52 12.09 -17.87
C ILE A 241 7.91 13.44 -18.29
N GLU A 242 7.34 14.19 -17.33
CA GLU A 242 6.83 15.54 -17.58
C GLU A 242 7.91 16.45 -18.21
N GLU A 243 9.12 16.43 -17.65
CA GLU A 243 10.26 17.21 -18.15
C GLU A 243 10.65 16.78 -19.58
N LEU A 244 10.71 15.48 -19.86
CA LEU A 244 11.03 14.96 -21.19
C LEU A 244 9.99 15.37 -22.23
N ILE A 245 8.70 15.22 -21.96
CA ILE A 245 7.62 15.64 -22.85
C ILE A 245 7.71 17.15 -23.12
N ARG A 246 8.02 17.95 -22.10
CA ARG A 246 8.19 19.40 -22.24
C ARG A 246 9.39 19.75 -23.10
N ASN A 247 10.51 19.02 -22.96
CA ASN A 247 11.73 19.24 -23.74
C ASN A 247 11.55 18.91 -25.23
N ASP A 248 10.64 17.96 -25.53
CA ASP A 248 10.22 17.67 -26.92
C ASP A 248 9.30 18.76 -27.51
N GLY A 249 9.02 19.83 -26.76
CA GLY A 249 8.15 20.93 -27.19
C GLY A 249 6.66 20.59 -27.18
N ILE A 250 6.26 19.48 -26.55
CA ILE A 250 4.87 19.01 -26.48
C ILE A 250 4.20 19.57 -25.22
N ASN A 251 2.92 19.93 -25.36
CA ASN A 251 2.14 20.46 -24.25
C ASN A 251 1.96 19.41 -23.16
N VAL A 252 2.29 19.76 -21.92
CA VAL A 252 2.12 18.89 -20.74
C VAL A 252 1.66 19.70 -19.54
N SER A 253 0.79 19.13 -18.72
CA SER A 253 0.38 19.73 -17.45
C SER A 253 1.56 19.82 -16.48
N SER A 254 1.57 20.84 -15.64
CA SER A 254 2.64 21.00 -14.63
C SER A 254 2.19 20.44 -13.29
N ARG A 255 2.80 19.34 -12.88
CA ARG A 255 2.63 18.76 -11.53
C ARG A 255 3.02 19.74 -10.44
N VAL A 256 4.13 20.49 -10.64
CA VAL A 256 4.61 21.49 -9.67
C VAL A 256 3.56 22.59 -9.46
N GLN A 257 2.93 23.05 -10.55
CA GLN A 257 1.85 24.04 -10.47
C GLN A 257 0.59 23.45 -9.82
N ALA A 258 0.24 22.21 -10.14
CA ALA A 258 -0.88 21.50 -9.54
C ALA A 258 -0.73 21.38 -8.02
N PHE A 259 0.45 21.00 -7.53
CA PHE A 259 0.76 20.97 -6.10
C PHE A 259 0.69 22.34 -5.43
N LYS A 260 1.14 23.41 -6.10
CA LYS A 260 1.02 24.78 -5.58
C LYS A 260 -0.43 25.25 -5.51
N THR A 261 -1.24 24.91 -6.51
CA THR A 261 -2.63 25.35 -6.61
C THR A 261 -3.54 24.55 -5.66
N ASN A 262 -3.28 23.26 -5.51
CA ASN A 262 -4.07 22.40 -4.65
C ASN A 262 -3.17 21.35 -3.96
N PRO A 263 -2.48 21.71 -2.86
CA PRO A 263 -1.56 20.79 -2.17
C PRO A 263 -2.24 19.55 -1.60
N GLN A 264 -3.54 19.65 -1.27
CA GLN A 264 -4.32 18.54 -0.70
C GLN A 264 -4.86 17.58 -1.77
N ASN A 265 -5.01 18.06 -2.99
CA ASN A 265 -5.52 17.28 -4.11
C ASN A 265 -4.84 17.72 -5.43
N PRO A 266 -3.60 17.25 -5.68
CA PRO A 266 -2.84 17.62 -6.88
C PRO A 266 -3.53 17.21 -8.19
N GLY A 267 -4.24 16.07 -8.21
CA GLY A 267 -5.03 15.63 -9.36
C GLY A 267 -6.05 16.69 -9.78
N LYS A 268 -6.85 17.24 -8.85
CA LYS A 268 -7.73 18.39 -9.16
C LYS A 268 -6.96 19.62 -9.63
N GLY A 269 -5.72 19.80 -9.21
CA GLY A 269 -4.83 20.85 -9.69
C GLY A 269 -4.41 20.62 -11.15
N ILE A 270 -4.20 19.35 -11.53
CA ILE A 270 -3.95 18.93 -12.91
C ILE A 270 -5.20 19.13 -13.74
N ASP A 271 -6.37 18.64 -13.32
CA ASP A 271 -7.66 18.80 -14.00
C ASP A 271 -7.97 20.26 -14.36
N LYS A 272 -7.70 21.19 -13.45
CA LYS A 272 -7.90 22.62 -13.70
C LYS A 272 -7.07 23.15 -14.87
N GLN A 273 -5.89 22.58 -15.14
CA GLN A 273 -5.06 22.99 -16.27
C GLN A 273 -5.62 22.56 -17.62
N PHE A 274 -6.63 21.68 -17.62
CA PHE A 274 -7.34 21.22 -18.80
C PHE A 274 -8.73 21.86 -18.93
N THR A 275 -9.40 22.07 -17.80
CA THR A 275 -10.79 22.53 -17.77
C THR A 275 -10.95 24.06 -17.68
N SER A 276 -9.92 24.78 -17.22
CA SER A 276 -9.96 26.25 -17.15
C SER A 276 -9.77 26.88 -18.52
N ASP A 277 -10.56 27.92 -18.79
CA ASP A 277 -10.47 28.70 -20.03
C ASP A 277 -9.15 29.50 -20.12
N ASP A 278 -8.43 29.65 -19.01
CA ASP A 278 -7.13 30.36 -18.99
C ASP A 278 -6.01 29.58 -19.70
N TYR A 279 -6.24 28.30 -20.01
CA TYR A 279 -5.24 27.44 -20.65
C TYR A 279 -5.68 27.07 -22.07
N GLN A 280 -5.08 27.70 -23.05
CA GLN A 280 -5.21 27.36 -24.46
C GLN A 280 -4.00 26.52 -24.90
N TRP A 281 -4.22 25.52 -25.73
CA TRP A 281 -3.15 24.72 -26.36
C TRP A 281 -3.63 24.13 -27.68
N ASP A 282 -2.70 23.90 -28.59
CA ASP A 282 -2.95 23.22 -29.87
C ASP A 282 -2.48 21.76 -29.77
N GLY A 283 -3.20 20.86 -30.44
CA GLY A 283 -2.88 19.41 -30.46
C GLY A 283 -3.15 18.70 -29.15
N VAL A 284 -2.36 17.67 -28.88
CA VAL A 284 -2.46 16.85 -27.65
C VAL A 284 -1.70 17.51 -26.51
N LYS A 285 -2.34 17.67 -25.38
CA LYS A 285 -1.71 18.01 -24.11
C LYS A 285 -1.71 16.81 -23.19
N TYR A 286 -0.55 16.48 -22.66
CA TYR A 286 -0.40 15.33 -21.77
C TYR A 286 -0.62 15.70 -20.30
N ALA A 287 -1.26 14.80 -19.57
CA ALA A 287 -1.26 14.75 -18.11
C ALA A 287 -0.37 13.59 -17.66
N VAL A 288 0.59 13.86 -16.79
CA VAL A 288 1.38 12.82 -16.14
C VAL A 288 0.99 12.78 -14.68
N GLU A 289 0.43 11.68 -14.23
CA GLU A 289 -0.12 11.52 -12.89
C GLU A 289 0.47 10.29 -12.22
N THR A 290 0.46 10.31 -10.91
CA THR A 290 0.84 9.15 -10.11
C THR A 290 -0.38 8.64 -9.37
N LEU A 291 -0.27 7.42 -8.86
CA LEU A 291 -1.28 6.86 -7.97
C LEU A 291 -1.63 7.80 -6.80
N ASN A 292 -0.64 8.54 -6.32
CA ASN A 292 -0.82 9.50 -5.22
C ASN A 292 -1.62 10.74 -5.62
N ASP A 293 -1.61 11.11 -6.90
CA ASP A 293 -2.33 12.30 -7.40
C ASP A 293 -3.79 11.97 -7.70
N GLU A 294 -4.05 10.79 -8.25
CA GLU A 294 -5.38 10.31 -8.63
C GLU A 294 -6.32 10.18 -7.43
N ILE A 295 -5.80 9.71 -6.30
CA ILE A 295 -6.64 9.39 -5.15
C ILE A 295 -6.08 9.99 -3.85
N PRO A 296 -6.00 11.33 -3.74
CA PRO A 296 -5.41 11.98 -2.57
C PRO A 296 -6.22 11.75 -1.29
N ALA A 297 -7.54 11.55 -1.40
CA ALA A 297 -8.38 11.20 -0.25
C ALA A 297 -7.92 9.88 0.40
N ILE A 298 -7.48 8.93 -0.39
CA ILE A 298 -6.97 7.64 0.08
C ILE A 298 -5.62 7.80 0.78
N LYS A 299 -4.71 8.58 0.20
CA LYS A 299 -3.43 8.90 0.85
C LYS A 299 -3.66 9.54 2.22
N THR A 300 -4.64 10.41 2.34
CA THR A 300 -5.04 11.02 3.62
C THR A 300 -5.52 9.96 4.61
N VAL A 301 -6.41 9.05 4.18
CA VAL A 301 -6.89 7.94 5.02
C VAL A 301 -5.73 7.03 5.45
N LEU A 302 -4.86 6.63 4.52
CA LEU A 302 -3.69 5.80 4.83
C LEU A 302 -2.74 6.49 5.82
N ASN A 303 -2.49 7.79 5.66
CA ASN A 303 -1.68 8.57 6.59
C ASN A 303 -2.32 8.63 7.98
N VAL A 304 -3.63 8.84 8.07
CA VAL A 304 -4.36 8.82 9.37
C VAL A 304 -4.24 7.44 10.01
N VAL A 305 -4.42 6.36 9.26
CA VAL A 305 -4.24 4.99 9.76
C VAL A 305 -2.83 4.78 10.28
N HIS A 306 -1.79 5.24 9.55
CA HIS A 306 -0.41 5.16 10.01
C HIS A 306 -0.14 5.96 11.28
N ILE A 307 -0.68 7.18 11.39
CA ILE A 307 -0.53 8.02 12.58
C ILE A 307 -1.18 7.33 13.78
N VAL A 308 -2.44 6.90 13.65
CA VAL A 308 -3.17 6.23 14.73
C VAL A 308 -2.45 4.94 15.16
N THR A 309 -1.97 4.13 14.23
CA THR A 309 -1.23 2.91 14.54
C THR A 309 0.09 3.21 15.25
N THR A 310 0.80 4.26 14.83
CA THR A 310 2.06 4.69 15.46
C THR A 310 1.79 5.20 16.89
N ASP A 311 0.72 5.95 17.10
CA ASP A 311 0.34 6.42 18.43
C ASP A 311 -0.03 5.27 19.37
N ILE A 312 -0.81 4.30 18.88
CA ILE A 312 -1.12 3.06 19.62
C ILE A 312 0.18 2.32 20.00
N LEU A 313 1.11 2.19 19.06
CA LEU A 313 2.42 1.56 19.28
C LEU A 313 3.20 2.29 20.39
N ILE A 314 3.27 3.61 20.34
CA ILE A 314 3.95 4.42 21.36
C ILE A 314 3.30 4.22 22.74
N VAL A 315 1.97 4.26 22.82
CA VAL A 315 1.22 4.07 24.07
C VAL A 315 1.49 2.66 24.65
N ILE A 316 1.43 1.62 23.85
CA ILE A 316 1.71 0.25 24.31
C ILE A 316 3.16 0.13 24.79
N LEU A 317 4.14 0.68 24.07
CA LEU A 317 5.53 0.68 24.51
C LEU A 317 5.72 1.42 25.84
N LEU A 318 5.02 2.54 26.06
CA LEU A 318 5.05 3.27 27.32
C LEU A 318 4.45 2.46 28.47
N ILE A 319 3.35 1.75 28.24
CA ILE A 319 2.75 0.84 29.24
C ILE A 319 3.74 -0.27 29.60
N VAL A 320 4.35 -0.90 28.60
CA VAL A 320 5.40 -1.92 28.82
C VAL A 320 6.57 -1.33 29.61
N MET A 321 7.03 -0.13 29.27
CA MET A 321 8.11 0.57 29.98
C MET A 321 7.78 0.80 31.46
N VAL A 322 6.57 1.27 31.76
CA VAL A 322 6.11 1.48 33.15
C VAL A 322 6.07 0.15 33.92
N GLY A 323 5.54 -0.89 33.28
CA GLY A 323 5.52 -2.25 33.85
C GLY A 323 6.92 -2.79 34.16
N VAL A 324 7.85 -2.68 33.21
CA VAL A 324 9.25 -3.05 33.37
C VAL A 324 9.91 -2.23 34.49
N SER A 325 9.72 -0.90 34.49
CA SER A 325 10.29 -0.01 35.51
C SER A 325 9.84 -0.38 36.92
N ASN A 326 8.54 -0.60 37.10
CA ASN A 326 7.97 -0.94 38.39
C ASN A 326 8.45 -2.33 38.88
N SER A 327 8.42 -3.32 38.01
CA SER A 327 8.90 -4.67 38.34
C SER A 327 10.41 -4.70 38.62
N TYR A 328 11.19 -3.95 37.83
CA TYR A 328 12.63 -3.87 38.04
C TYR A 328 13.02 -3.12 39.33
N ARG A 329 12.23 -2.14 39.72
CA ARG A 329 12.38 -1.44 41.01
C ARG A 329 12.24 -2.44 42.19
N MET A 330 11.26 -3.35 42.12
CA MET A 330 11.05 -4.38 43.12
C MET A 330 12.21 -5.38 43.15
N VAL A 331 12.69 -5.79 41.97
CA VAL A 331 13.89 -6.64 41.81
C VAL A 331 15.11 -6.05 42.53
N LEU A 332 15.37 -4.76 42.29
CA LEU A 332 16.53 -4.07 42.88
C LEU A 332 16.43 -3.98 44.42
N LEU A 333 15.23 -3.71 44.96
CA LEU A 333 15.02 -3.67 46.42
C LEU A 333 15.25 -5.02 47.08
N GLU A 334 14.80 -6.13 46.51
CA GLU A 334 15.06 -7.48 47.02
C GLU A 334 16.54 -7.87 46.96
N ARG A 335 17.30 -7.32 46.01
CA ARG A 335 18.74 -7.62 45.84
C ARG A 335 19.67 -6.58 46.44
N ILE A 336 19.15 -5.76 47.37
CA ILE A 336 19.93 -4.66 47.95
C ILE A 336 21.16 -5.16 48.69
N LYS A 337 21.08 -6.33 49.37
CA LYS A 337 22.20 -6.95 50.03
C LYS A 337 23.27 -7.48 49.07
N GLU A 338 22.86 -8.02 47.90
CA GLU A 338 23.81 -8.41 46.85
C GLU A 338 24.52 -7.17 46.26
N ILE A 339 23.82 -6.07 46.12
CA ILE A 339 24.39 -4.75 45.68
C ILE A 339 25.41 -4.26 46.72
N GLY A 340 25.08 -4.36 48.02
CA GLY A 340 25.97 -4.00 49.12
C GLY A 340 27.26 -4.82 49.13
N THR A 341 27.18 -6.14 48.97
CA THR A 341 28.35 -7.04 48.89
C THR A 341 29.22 -6.78 47.66
N MET A 342 28.63 -6.57 46.47
CA MET A 342 29.41 -6.22 45.26
C MET A 342 30.16 -4.90 45.43
N ARG A 343 29.57 -3.91 46.08
CA ARG A 343 30.21 -2.62 46.35
C ARG A 343 31.28 -2.71 47.43
N ALA A 344 31.04 -3.51 48.47
CA ALA A 344 32.05 -3.79 49.49
C ALA A 344 33.32 -4.46 48.94
N LEU A 345 33.15 -5.27 47.88
CA LEU A 345 34.24 -5.92 47.12
C LEU A 345 34.90 -4.96 46.07
N GLY A 346 34.60 -3.68 46.09
CA GLY A 346 35.26 -2.66 45.25
C GLY A 346 34.56 -2.31 43.94
N MET A 347 33.36 -2.82 43.68
CA MET A 347 32.63 -2.48 42.48
C MET A 347 32.13 -1.02 42.53
N THR A 348 32.33 -0.23 41.41
CA THR A 348 31.86 1.14 41.37
C THR A 348 30.34 1.21 41.23
N SER A 349 29.72 2.30 41.70
CA SER A 349 28.28 2.55 41.53
C SER A 349 27.87 2.52 40.04
N ARG A 350 28.76 2.99 39.15
CA ARG A 350 28.54 2.99 37.69
C ARG A 350 28.52 1.58 37.11
N ASP A 351 29.40 0.72 37.55
CA ASP A 351 29.47 -0.67 37.08
C ASP A 351 28.32 -1.49 37.61
N THR A 352 27.92 -1.29 38.86
CA THR A 352 26.74 -1.90 39.47
C THR A 352 25.48 -1.52 38.67
N LYS A 353 25.30 -0.21 38.37
CA LYS A 353 24.20 0.26 37.54
C LYS A 353 24.19 -0.40 36.17
N ARG A 354 25.36 -0.51 35.49
CA ARG A 354 25.48 -1.16 34.16
C ARG A 354 25.08 -2.61 34.17
N VAL A 355 25.47 -3.38 35.22
CA VAL A 355 25.10 -4.80 35.34
C VAL A 355 23.59 -4.97 35.36
N PHE A 356 22.87 -4.20 36.17
CA PHE A 356 21.42 -4.31 36.29
C PHE A 356 20.69 -3.76 35.05
N THR A 357 21.20 -2.71 34.44
CA THR A 357 20.63 -2.21 33.18
C THR A 357 20.80 -3.24 32.05
N ASN A 358 21.96 -3.85 31.92
CA ASN A 358 22.18 -4.92 30.93
C ASN A 358 21.31 -6.15 31.20
N GLU A 359 21.12 -6.54 32.47
CA GLU A 359 20.22 -7.63 32.85
C GLU A 359 18.77 -7.34 32.38
N ALA A 360 18.29 -6.11 32.60
CA ALA A 360 16.98 -5.68 32.12
C ALA A 360 16.86 -5.68 30.59
N ILE A 361 17.87 -5.18 29.88
CA ILE A 361 17.89 -5.17 28.42
C ILE A 361 17.85 -6.59 27.86
N ILE A 362 18.65 -7.50 28.41
CA ILE A 362 18.66 -8.90 27.97
C ILE A 362 17.29 -9.55 28.19
N LEU A 363 16.66 -9.31 29.34
CA LEU A 363 15.34 -9.84 29.65
C LEU A 363 14.29 -9.29 28.68
N CYS A 364 14.34 -7.98 28.37
CA CYS A 364 13.47 -7.35 27.38
C CYS A 364 13.68 -7.91 25.98
N LEU A 365 14.92 -8.15 25.58
CA LEU A 365 15.21 -8.75 24.28
C LEU A 365 14.68 -10.18 24.17
N ILE A 366 14.82 -10.98 25.22
CA ILE A 366 14.27 -12.35 25.27
C ILE A 366 12.74 -12.29 25.14
N GLY A 367 12.08 -11.41 25.89
CA GLY A 367 10.64 -11.19 25.80
C GLY A 367 10.22 -10.73 24.41
N ALA A 368 10.92 -9.75 23.84
CA ALA A 368 10.60 -9.22 22.50
C ALA A 368 10.76 -10.27 21.39
N VAL A 369 11.81 -11.09 21.44
CA VAL A 369 11.99 -12.21 20.49
C VAL A 369 10.87 -13.25 20.64
N ALA A 370 10.48 -13.59 21.85
CA ALA A 370 9.35 -14.50 22.09
C ALA A 370 8.04 -13.89 21.58
N GLY A 371 7.79 -12.59 21.82
CA GLY A 371 6.63 -11.86 21.32
C GLY A 371 6.59 -11.78 19.79
N PHE A 372 7.75 -11.55 19.17
CA PHE A 372 7.88 -11.57 17.71
C PHE A 372 7.54 -12.94 17.10
N ILE A 373 8.08 -14.01 17.68
CA ILE A 373 7.76 -15.38 17.22
C ILE A 373 6.25 -15.66 17.39
N LEU A 374 5.68 -15.27 18.53
CA LEU A 374 4.24 -15.41 18.77
C LEU A 374 3.42 -14.63 17.75
N SER A 375 3.84 -13.40 17.39
CA SER A 375 3.16 -12.62 16.38
C SER A 375 3.16 -13.31 15.00
N LEU A 376 4.28 -13.91 14.60
CA LEU A 376 4.37 -14.65 13.34
C LEU A 376 3.42 -15.87 13.33
N ILE A 377 3.34 -16.59 14.43
CA ILE A 377 2.45 -17.75 14.55
C ILE A 377 0.98 -17.31 14.44
N VAL A 378 0.58 -16.28 15.21
CA VAL A 378 -0.80 -15.79 15.21
C VAL A 378 -1.18 -15.19 13.86
N MET A 379 -0.31 -14.39 13.25
CA MET A 379 -0.53 -13.85 11.89
C MET A 379 -0.70 -14.98 10.86
N GLY A 380 0.12 -16.04 10.96
CA GLY A 380 0.02 -17.21 10.09
C GLY A 380 -1.32 -17.91 10.26
N ILE A 381 -1.79 -18.11 11.48
CA ILE A 381 -3.10 -18.73 11.77
C ILE A 381 -4.24 -17.84 11.23
N VAL A 382 -4.21 -16.55 11.50
CA VAL A 382 -5.24 -15.61 11.05
C VAL A 382 -5.27 -15.52 9.52
N HIS A 383 -4.12 -15.59 8.86
CA HIS A 383 -4.04 -15.61 7.39
C HIS A 383 -4.73 -16.84 6.77
N LEU A 384 -4.78 -17.96 7.46
CA LEU A 384 -5.43 -19.20 6.96
C LEU A 384 -6.95 -19.13 7.03
N ILE A 385 -7.53 -18.19 7.78
CA ILE A 385 -8.99 -18.07 7.95
C ILE A 385 -9.58 -17.31 6.76
N PRO A 386 -10.42 -17.95 5.92
CA PRO A 386 -11.11 -17.26 4.83
C PRO A 386 -12.25 -16.40 5.39
N ILE A 387 -12.35 -15.17 4.90
CA ILE A 387 -13.38 -14.20 5.28
C ILE A 387 -14.21 -13.88 4.05
N THR A 388 -15.51 -14.12 4.14
CA THR A 388 -16.47 -13.95 3.04
C THR A 388 -17.29 -12.66 3.13
N ASN A 389 -16.97 -11.77 4.08
CA ASN A 389 -17.73 -10.55 4.29
C ASN A 389 -17.31 -9.46 3.27
N ASP A 390 -18.25 -9.06 2.42
CA ASP A 390 -18.03 -8.07 1.36
C ASP A 390 -17.57 -6.70 1.89
N SER A 391 -18.02 -6.30 3.09
CA SER A 391 -17.58 -5.02 3.70
C SER A 391 -16.10 -4.98 4.09
N LEU A 392 -15.47 -6.14 4.26
CA LEU A 392 -14.07 -6.26 4.63
C LEU A 392 -13.15 -6.49 3.44
N GLN A 393 -13.67 -6.63 2.22
CA GLN A 393 -12.87 -6.93 1.02
C GLN A 393 -11.76 -5.90 0.73
N PHE A 394 -11.96 -4.63 1.12
CA PHE A 394 -10.92 -3.61 1.01
C PHE A 394 -9.63 -3.95 1.78
N PHE A 395 -9.76 -4.73 2.85
CA PHE A 395 -8.66 -5.06 3.74
C PHE A 395 -8.10 -6.46 3.52
N LEU A 396 -8.76 -7.24 2.65
CA LEU A 396 -8.43 -8.64 2.39
C LEU A 396 -7.74 -8.78 1.03
N LYS A 397 -6.82 -9.71 0.95
CA LYS A 397 -6.20 -10.16 -0.30
C LYS A 397 -6.69 -11.58 -0.61
N GLY A 398 -7.53 -11.69 -1.65
CA GLY A 398 -8.12 -12.98 -2.01
C GLY A 398 -8.97 -13.61 -0.91
N GLY A 399 -9.66 -12.80 -0.08
CA GLY A 399 -10.49 -13.28 1.03
C GLY A 399 -9.74 -13.57 2.34
N HIS A 400 -8.43 -13.25 2.42
CA HIS A 400 -7.61 -13.48 3.61
C HIS A 400 -6.98 -12.20 4.12
N PHE A 401 -6.80 -12.07 5.44
CA PHE A 401 -6.00 -10.99 5.98
C PHE A 401 -4.56 -11.12 5.51
N SER A 402 -4.01 -10.03 5.00
CA SER A 402 -2.62 -9.93 4.59
C SER A 402 -1.82 -9.22 5.67
N PHE A 403 -0.66 -9.76 5.99
CA PHE A 403 0.27 -9.17 6.93
C PHE A 403 1.56 -8.81 6.19
N LYS A 404 2.05 -7.59 6.40
CA LYS A 404 3.30 -7.13 5.81
C LYS A 404 4.22 -6.63 6.92
N LEU A 405 5.35 -7.29 7.10
CA LEU A 405 6.36 -6.90 8.06
C LEU A 405 7.46 -6.10 7.36
N SER A 406 7.75 -4.93 7.89
CA SER A 406 8.82 -4.06 7.41
C SER A 406 10.06 -4.22 8.29
N LEU A 407 11.14 -4.74 7.73
CA LEU A 407 12.40 -4.93 8.47
C LEU A 407 12.90 -3.63 9.15
N PRO A 408 12.88 -2.45 8.50
CA PRO A 408 13.24 -1.20 9.16
C PRO A 408 12.36 -0.87 10.37
N VAL A 409 11.05 -1.13 10.30
CA VAL A 409 10.11 -0.87 11.39
C VAL A 409 10.39 -1.82 12.56
N ILE A 410 10.63 -3.09 12.30
CA ILE A 410 11.01 -4.07 13.33
C ILE A 410 12.30 -3.64 14.04
N ILE A 411 13.32 -3.24 13.29
CA ILE A 411 14.58 -2.75 13.87
C ILE A 411 14.32 -1.52 14.74
N LEU A 412 13.48 -0.60 14.28
CA LEU A 412 13.09 0.58 15.05
C LEU A 412 12.36 0.21 16.35
N GLN A 413 11.43 -0.75 16.32
CA GLN A 413 10.72 -1.26 17.49
C GLN A 413 11.69 -1.83 18.52
N TYR A 414 12.65 -2.67 18.11
CA TYR A 414 13.69 -3.18 19.01
C TYR A 414 14.60 -2.09 19.57
N ALA A 415 14.99 -1.11 18.74
CA ALA A 415 15.80 0.03 19.19
C ALA A 415 15.07 0.87 20.24
N LEU A 416 13.79 1.19 19.98
CA LEU A 416 12.95 1.91 20.94
C LEU A 416 12.78 1.14 22.25
N LEU A 417 12.54 -0.17 22.18
CA LEU A 417 12.43 -1.02 23.36
C LEU A 417 13.71 -0.95 24.22
N ILE A 418 14.89 -1.05 23.60
CA ILE A 418 16.18 -0.97 24.31
C ILE A 418 16.36 0.40 24.95
N ILE A 419 16.07 1.48 24.22
CA ILE A 419 16.21 2.85 24.72
C ILE A 419 15.27 3.08 25.90
N LEU A 420 14.00 2.75 25.75
CA LEU A 420 12.97 2.93 26.79
C LEU A 420 13.27 2.10 28.03
N THR A 421 13.70 0.83 27.86
CA THR A 421 14.11 -0.05 28.97
C THR A 421 15.32 0.50 29.71
N SER A 422 16.33 0.96 28.95
CA SER A 422 17.52 1.57 29.54
C SER A 422 17.15 2.80 30.39
N PHE A 423 16.24 3.63 29.87
CA PHE A 423 15.77 4.81 30.58
C PHE A 423 14.95 4.43 31.82
N ALA A 424 14.00 3.51 31.69
CA ALA A 424 13.11 3.06 32.74
C ALA A 424 13.86 2.48 33.96
N VAL A 425 14.89 1.67 33.68
CA VAL A 425 15.67 0.99 34.72
C VAL A 425 16.77 1.87 35.29
N SER A 426 17.31 2.82 34.51
CA SER A 426 18.43 3.69 34.91
C SER A 426 18.18 4.46 36.19
N GLY A 427 16.97 4.99 36.38
CA GLY A 427 16.61 5.76 37.58
C GLY A 427 16.64 4.91 38.84
N SER A 428 15.98 3.77 38.80
CA SER A 428 15.90 2.82 39.90
C SER A 428 17.28 2.17 40.22
N ALA A 429 18.03 1.79 39.18
CA ALA A 429 19.36 1.26 39.29
C ALA A 429 20.36 2.30 39.85
N LYS A 430 20.24 3.57 39.48
CA LYS A 430 21.06 4.65 40.06
C LYS A 430 20.80 4.81 41.56
N LYS A 431 19.52 4.83 41.98
CA LYS A 431 19.15 4.95 43.39
C LYS A 431 19.66 3.79 44.25
N ALA A 432 19.51 2.55 43.76
CA ALA A 432 20.01 1.36 44.45
C ALA A 432 21.55 1.31 44.50
N SER A 433 22.23 1.67 43.40
CA SER A 433 23.69 1.64 43.34
C SER A 433 24.38 2.77 44.06
N SER A 434 23.69 3.84 44.46
CA SER A 434 24.26 4.97 45.21
C SER A 434 24.24 4.74 46.72
N MET A 435 23.51 3.74 47.21
CA MET A 435 23.50 3.41 48.66
C MET A 435 24.87 3.02 49.17
N SER A 436 25.20 3.42 50.41
CA SER A 436 26.47 2.98 51.04
C SER A 436 26.47 1.46 51.29
N PRO A 437 27.61 0.78 51.18
CA PRO A 437 27.68 -0.64 51.51
C PRO A 437 27.15 -0.98 52.91
N ALA A 438 27.43 -0.12 53.90
CA ALA A 438 26.96 -0.29 55.27
C ALA A 438 25.43 -0.21 55.39
N SER A 439 24.78 0.72 54.65
CA SER A 439 23.32 0.85 54.66
C SER A 439 22.59 -0.23 53.89
N ALA A 440 23.27 -0.85 52.90
CA ALA A 440 22.69 -1.93 52.10
C ALA A 440 22.79 -3.33 52.76
N LEU A 441 23.69 -3.49 53.73
CA LEU A 441 23.90 -4.74 54.48
C LEU A 441 23.14 -4.81 55.80
N ARG A 442 22.61 -3.66 56.22
CA ARG A 442 21.76 -3.54 57.41
C ARG A 442 20.32 -3.94 57.05
#